data_e9ee051ae07030836c6a5ecc3c9f8b16
#
_entry.id   e9ee051ae07030836c6a5ecc3c9f8b16
#
_cell.length_a   1.000
_cell.length_b   1.000
_cell.length_c   1.000
_cell.angle_alpha   90.00
_cell.angle_beta   90.00
_cell.angle_gamma   90.00
#
_symmetry.space_group_name_H-M   'P 1'
#
loop_
_entity.id
_entity.type
_entity.pdbx_description
1 polymer ?
#
loop_
_entity_poly.entity_id
_entity_poly.type
_entity_poly.pdbx_seq_one_letter_code
_entity_poly.pdbx_strand_id
1 'polypeptide(L)'
;MSHARPGLTTCSQYDTALHALSAARQRWAETSVNRRLALLRQIKDALAGIAPAWVAAAAAAKGLPAGDPLAGEEWLAGPCALMVGCNGLIATLEQLEEKTFLRRIPLRTLADGRLALRVVPGTLWDRLLLSGVRAEIWMQPGVNRAHLDRYAARAYDIPPAARQGKLALVLGAGNVASIAPLDVLHKLFIENQVCLLKLNPVNDYLHDLLAQALAPLITMDALRIVTGDARAGAWLTTHPAVDEIHITGSRETHDVIVWGEGETARQRRAAGTPLNPRRVTSELGGVSPTIIVPGPWSEADIAFQAQQLATQKMNNGGFNCVASQVLILQQGWEPATALLNQLYRLIAANTRPDYYPGAENRLTDFRLRARQPLEIARGDALPLIVANTDDDPGFCQQEVFGPGLSVTRLEADSAESFLRQAIGYANQRLQGTLGANIVIHPRTRKAIGRKRFNALIAELRYGTVAINCWSGVAFLLAPCPWGAFPGHTLDDIQSGRGKVHNSFMLEKTERTVIEAPFRPFPRSLWHGELTLMPLPPWFITHRGQEAVAQRLVDFYHRPRWRKLPALLWRALRG
;
A
#
# COMPACT_ATOMS: atom_id res chain seq x y z
N MET A 1 -32.29 4.21 8.75
CA MET A 1 -32.93 3.95 7.43
C MET A 1 -33.10 2.44 7.28
N SER A 2 -34.32 1.97 6.96
CA SER A 2 -34.61 0.55 6.74
C SER A 2 -33.72 0.04 5.60
N HIS A 3 -32.90 -0.98 5.86
CA HIS A 3 -32.10 -1.65 4.85
C HIS A 3 -33.03 -2.42 3.89
N ALA A 4 -33.52 -1.75 2.86
CA ALA A 4 -34.21 -2.43 1.78
C ALA A 4 -33.23 -3.46 1.17
N ARG A 5 -33.63 -4.73 1.08
CA ARG A 5 -32.85 -5.77 0.40
C ARG A 5 -32.55 -5.35 -1.03
N PRO A 6 -31.35 -5.70 -1.59
CA PRO A 6 -31.10 -5.57 -3.02
C PRO A 6 -32.27 -6.19 -3.80
N GLY A 7 -32.53 -5.71 -5.03
CA GLY A 7 -33.62 -6.27 -5.84
C GLY A 7 -33.50 -7.78 -5.99
N LEU A 8 -34.59 -8.52 -6.03
CA LEU A 8 -34.64 -9.99 -6.08
C LEU A 8 -33.67 -10.62 -7.11
N THR A 9 -33.52 -9.99 -8.28
CA THR A 9 -32.62 -10.45 -9.35
C THR A 9 -31.14 -10.34 -8.96
N THR A 10 -30.76 -9.30 -8.23
CA THR A 10 -29.37 -9.06 -7.79
C THR A 10 -28.98 -10.02 -6.67
N CYS A 11 -29.89 -10.31 -5.72
CA CYS A 11 -29.67 -11.32 -4.68
C CYS A 11 -29.45 -12.71 -5.29
N SER A 12 -30.21 -13.10 -6.31
CA SER A 12 -30.06 -14.39 -6.98
C SER A 12 -28.70 -14.57 -7.63
N GLN A 13 -28.10 -13.52 -8.18
CA GLN A 13 -26.75 -13.59 -8.77
C GLN A 13 -25.68 -13.80 -7.70
N TYR A 14 -25.79 -13.12 -6.55
CA TYR A 14 -24.86 -13.31 -5.43
C TYR A 14 -24.99 -14.70 -4.81
N ASP A 15 -26.22 -15.19 -4.62
CA ASP A 15 -26.47 -16.55 -4.12
C ASP A 15 -25.87 -17.61 -5.04
N THR A 16 -26.02 -17.45 -6.37
CA THR A 16 -25.41 -18.34 -7.37
C THR A 16 -23.89 -18.36 -7.26
N ALA A 17 -23.27 -17.17 -7.13
CA ALA A 17 -21.82 -17.04 -6.97
C ALA A 17 -21.33 -17.69 -5.67
N LEU A 18 -22.01 -17.43 -4.55
CA LEU A 18 -21.69 -18.00 -3.24
C LEU A 18 -21.86 -19.51 -3.20
N HIS A 19 -22.89 -20.03 -3.85
CA HIS A 19 -23.13 -21.47 -3.96
C HIS A 19 -21.98 -22.17 -4.73
N ALA A 20 -21.59 -21.63 -5.89
CA ALA A 20 -20.48 -22.18 -6.69
C ALA A 20 -19.16 -22.20 -5.88
N LEU A 21 -18.85 -21.10 -5.20
CA LEU A 21 -17.66 -20.99 -4.34
C LEU A 21 -17.71 -21.98 -3.16
N SER A 22 -18.87 -22.08 -2.51
CA SER A 22 -19.06 -23.00 -1.37
C SER A 22 -18.84 -24.45 -1.78
N ALA A 23 -19.32 -24.85 -2.96
CA ALA A 23 -19.12 -26.19 -3.50
C ALA A 23 -17.64 -26.46 -3.86
N ALA A 24 -16.88 -25.41 -4.20
CA ALA A 24 -15.48 -25.53 -4.62
C ALA A 24 -14.45 -25.36 -3.49
N ARG A 25 -14.85 -24.82 -2.32
CA ARG A 25 -13.89 -24.39 -1.28
C ARG A 25 -12.98 -25.51 -0.79
N GLN A 26 -13.48 -26.74 -0.62
CA GLN A 26 -12.67 -27.86 -0.18
C GLN A 26 -11.71 -28.33 -1.28
N ARG A 27 -12.19 -28.45 -2.52
CA ARG A 27 -11.35 -28.77 -3.70
C ARG A 27 -10.20 -27.76 -3.88
N TRP A 28 -10.47 -26.47 -3.64
CA TRP A 28 -9.43 -25.44 -3.68
C TRP A 28 -8.38 -25.63 -2.59
N ALA A 29 -8.80 -25.87 -1.35
CA ALA A 29 -7.88 -26.09 -0.22
C ALA A 29 -6.93 -27.27 -0.47
N GLU A 30 -7.42 -28.31 -1.11
CA GLU A 30 -6.66 -29.53 -1.46
C GLU A 30 -5.82 -29.37 -2.74
N THR A 31 -6.00 -28.28 -3.50
CA THR A 31 -5.29 -28.06 -4.77
C THR A 31 -3.78 -28.07 -4.57
N SER A 32 -3.09 -28.89 -5.38
CA SER A 32 -1.64 -29.07 -5.31
C SER A 32 -0.86 -27.79 -5.66
N VAL A 33 0.35 -27.67 -5.13
CA VAL A 33 1.27 -26.55 -5.40
C VAL A 33 1.56 -26.42 -6.90
N ASN A 34 1.78 -27.53 -7.60
CA ASN A 34 2.01 -27.52 -9.04
C ASN A 34 0.83 -26.95 -9.84
N ARG A 35 -0.40 -27.26 -9.44
CA ARG A 35 -1.59 -26.68 -10.07
C ARG A 35 -1.68 -25.18 -9.77
N ARG A 36 -1.41 -24.74 -8.53
CA ARG A 36 -1.37 -23.33 -8.16
C ARG A 36 -0.33 -22.54 -8.96
N LEU A 37 0.86 -23.10 -9.16
CA LEU A 37 1.92 -22.54 -10.01
C LEU A 37 1.46 -22.39 -11.47
N ALA A 38 0.79 -23.41 -12.02
CA ALA A 38 0.25 -23.36 -13.38
C ALA A 38 -0.79 -22.25 -13.53
N LEU A 39 -1.69 -22.08 -12.55
CA LEU A 39 -2.70 -21.01 -12.53
C LEU A 39 -2.05 -19.62 -12.49
N LEU A 40 -1.08 -19.39 -11.62
CA LEU A 40 -0.38 -18.10 -11.53
C LEU A 40 0.35 -17.73 -12.84
N ARG A 41 0.95 -18.73 -13.53
CA ARG A 41 1.59 -18.51 -14.83
C ARG A 41 0.55 -18.16 -15.92
N GLN A 42 -0.60 -18.82 -15.94
CA GLN A 42 -1.71 -18.48 -16.84
C GLN A 42 -2.25 -17.07 -16.58
N ILE A 43 -2.41 -16.68 -15.30
CA ILE A 43 -2.83 -15.32 -14.92
C ILE A 43 -1.83 -14.29 -15.44
N LYS A 44 -0.53 -14.54 -15.31
CA LYS A 44 0.51 -13.63 -15.84
C LYS A 44 0.42 -13.45 -17.36
N ASP A 45 0.20 -14.53 -18.10
CA ASP A 45 0.07 -14.46 -19.56
C ASP A 45 -1.20 -13.70 -19.96
N ALA A 46 -2.34 -13.96 -19.31
CA ALA A 46 -3.59 -13.24 -19.52
C ALA A 46 -3.46 -11.74 -19.16
N LEU A 47 -2.86 -11.44 -18.00
CA LEU A 47 -2.62 -10.07 -17.53
C LEU A 47 -1.77 -9.26 -18.52
N ALA A 48 -0.72 -9.87 -19.07
CA ALA A 48 0.11 -9.21 -20.09
C ALA A 48 -0.70 -8.83 -21.35
N GLY A 49 -1.66 -9.67 -21.74
CA GLY A 49 -2.54 -9.41 -22.88
C GLY A 49 -3.51 -8.26 -22.66
N ILE A 50 -4.06 -8.13 -21.43
CA ILE A 50 -5.09 -7.12 -21.13
C ILE A 50 -4.52 -5.80 -20.54
N ALA A 51 -3.23 -5.77 -20.20
CA ALA A 51 -2.64 -4.63 -19.49
C ALA A 51 -2.83 -3.27 -20.20
N PRO A 52 -2.70 -3.15 -21.54
CA PRO A 52 -2.98 -1.89 -22.22
C PRO A 52 -4.45 -1.45 -22.08
N ALA A 53 -5.40 -2.39 -22.24
CA ALA A 53 -6.83 -2.10 -22.08
C ALA A 53 -7.18 -1.72 -20.65
N TRP A 54 -6.58 -2.39 -19.67
CA TRP A 54 -6.71 -2.04 -18.24
C TRP A 54 -6.30 -0.59 -17.98
N VAL A 55 -5.10 -0.21 -18.42
CA VAL A 55 -4.58 1.14 -18.19
C VAL A 55 -5.41 2.19 -18.91
N ALA A 56 -5.83 1.93 -20.16
CA ALA A 56 -6.69 2.83 -20.90
C ALA A 56 -8.03 3.06 -20.19
N ALA A 57 -8.67 1.99 -19.69
CA ALA A 57 -9.91 2.07 -18.93
C ALA A 57 -9.73 2.83 -17.60
N ALA A 58 -8.63 2.56 -16.88
CA ALA A 58 -8.32 3.25 -15.63
C ALA A 58 -8.04 4.75 -15.83
N ALA A 59 -7.25 5.10 -16.85
CA ALA A 59 -6.98 6.48 -17.21
C ALA A 59 -8.28 7.24 -17.57
N ALA A 60 -9.13 6.63 -18.41
CA ALA A 60 -10.41 7.20 -18.79
C ALA A 60 -11.34 7.40 -17.57
N ALA A 61 -11.48 6.38 -16.70
CA ALA A 61 -12.31 6.45 -15.50
C ALA A 61 -11.83 7.53 -14.49
N LYS A 62 -10.54 7.85 -14.51
CA LYS A 62 -9.93 8.88 -13.67
C LYS A 62 -9.76 10.24 -14.37
N GLY A 63 -10.32 10.39 -15.57
CA GLY A 63 -10.32 11.65 -16.33
C GLY A 63 -8.94 12.06 -16.86
N LEU A 64 -7.99 11.14 -16.99
CA LEU A 64 -6.69 11.44 -17.58
C LEU A 64 -6.80 11.54 -19.09
N PRO A 65 -6.28 12.61 -19.71
CA PRO A 65 -6.22 12.73 -21.16
C PRO A 65 -5.41 11.58 -21.81
N ALA A 66 -5.73 11.25 -23.05
CA ALA A 66 -4.96 10.27 -23.81
C ALA A 66 -3.51 10.76 -23.99
N GLY A 67 -2.54 9.92 -23.66
CA GLY A 67 -1.11 10.23 -23.73
C GLY A 67 -0.59 11.07 -22.57
N ASP A 68 -1.36 11.28 -21.51
CA ASP A 68 -0.87 11.94 -20.30
C ASP A 68 0.21 11.07 -19.64
N PRO A 69 1.41 11.63 -19.33
CA PRO A 69 2.48 10.89 -18.65
C PRO A 69 2.02 10.23 -17.34
N LEU A 70 1.05 10.80 -16.63
CA LEU A 70 0.49 10.26 -15.39
C LEU A 70 -0.29 8.94 -15.59
N ALA A 71 -0.58 8.54 -16.83
CA ALA A 71 -1.04 7.18 -17.12
C ALA A 71 -0.02 6.12 -16.67
N GLY A 72 1.24 6.50 -16.52
CA GLY A 72 2.28 5.64 -15.93
C GLY A 72 1.96 5.20 -14.49
N GLU A 73 1.25 6.01 -13.71
CA GLU A 73 0.78 5.61 -12.37
C GLU A 73 -0.20 4.44 -12.46
N GLU A 74 -1.09 4.43 -13.47
CA GLU A 74 -2.04 3.34 -13.68
C GLU A 74 -1.33 2.04 -14.14
N TRP A 75 -0.25 2.16 -14.92
CA TRP A 75 0.61 1.01 -15.25
C TRP A 75 1.30 0.44 -14.03
N LEU A 76 1.91 1.28 -13.17
CA LEU A 76 2.67 0.84 -11.99
C LEU A 76 1.74 0.27 -10.90
N ALA A 77 0.68 0.99 -10.58
CA ALA A 77 -0.26 0.65 -9.52
C ALA A 77 -1.38 -0.32 -9.96
N GLY A 78 -1.42 -0.70 -11.22
CA GLY A 78 -2.34 -1.69 -11.80
C GLY A 78 -1.61 -2.96 -12.23
N PRO A 79 -1.44 -3.17 -13.56
CA PRO A 79 -0.86 -4.40 -14.09
C PRO A 79 0.53 -4.74 -13.57
N CYS A 80 1.39 -3.74 -13.33
CA CYS A 80 2.75 -3.97 -12.83
C CYS A 80 2.72 -4.57 -11.41
N ALA A 81 1.95 -3.98 -10.50
CA ALA A 81 1.84 -4.47 -9.13
C ALA A 81 1.28 -5.90 -9.06
N LEU A 82 0.23 -6.19 -9.85
CA LEU A 82 -0.33 -7.55 -9.92
C LEU A 82 0.66 -8.55 -10.51
N MET A 83 1.40 -8.17 -11.55
CA MET A 83 2.45 -9.00 -12.16
C MET A 83 3.56 -9.33 -11.17
N VAL A 84 4.01 -8.35 -10.40
CA VAL A 84 5.03 -8.51 -9.35
C VAL A 84 4.48 -9.39 -8.22
N GLY A 85 3.22 -9.24 -7.83
CA GLY A 85 2.56 -10.11 -6.85
C GLY A 85 2.55 -11.58 -7.30
N CYS A 86 2.15 -11.85 -8.54
CA CYS A 86 2.20 -13.20 -9.13
C CYS A 86 3.63 -13.77 -9.13
N ASN A 87 4.63 -12.97 -9.52
CA ASN A 87 6.03 -13.40 -9.52
C ASN A 87 6.53 -13.78 -8.13
N GLY A 88 6.18 -12.97 -7.11
CA GLY A 88 6.55 -13.25 -5.73
C GLY A 88 5.95 -14.54 -5.22
N LEU A 89 4.67 -14.79 -5.49
CA LEU A 89 4.00 -16.05 -5.12
C LEU A 89 4.60 -17.26 -5.85
N ILE A 90 4.87 -17.14 -7.16
CA ILE A 90 5.51 -18.20 -7.94
C ILE A 90 6.88 -18.54 -7.33
N ALA A 91 7.71 -17.53 -7.08
CA ALA A 91 9.06 -17.74 -6.53
C ALA A 91 9.05 -18.44 -5.16
N THR A 92 8.06 -18.15 -4.32
CA THR A 92 7.90 -18.81 -3.01
C THR A 92 7.37 -20.23 -3.16
N LEU A 93 6.34 -20.43 -3.99
CA LEU A 93 5.73 -21.75 -4.19
C LEU A 93 6.69 -22.74 -4.87
N GLU A 94 7.57 -22.30 -5.78
CA GLU A 94 8.61 -23.12 -6.39
C GLU A 94 9.68 -23.61 -5.38
N GLN A 95 9.80 -22.93 -4.25
CA GLN A 95 10.79 -23.21 -3.20
C GLN A 95 10.12 -23.60 -1.86
N LEU A 96 8.88 -24.07 -1.93
CA LEU A 96 8.07 -24.36 -0.75
C LEU A 96 8.57 -25.57 0.03
N GLU A 97 9.12 -26.58 -0.69
CA GLU A 97 9.73 -27.76 -0.08
C GLU A 97 10.87 -27.34 0.83
N GLU A 98 10.82 -27.82 2.09
CA GLU A 98 11.73 -27.42 3.17
C GLU A 98 11.88 -25.89 3.33
N LYS A 99 10.98 -25.10 2.76
CA LYS A 99 10.97 -23.62 2.78
C LYS A 99 12.31 -23.02 2.38
N THR A 100 12.92 -23.56 1.30
CA THR A 100 14.27 -23.22 0.87
C THR A 100 14.42 -21.74 0.50
N PHE A 101 13.33 -21.04 0.19
CA PHE A 101 13.32 -19.59 -0.02
C PHE A 101 13.83 -18.80 1.20
N LEU A 102 13.65 -19.30 2.43
CA LEU A 102 14.15 -18.65 3.65
C LEU A 102 15.67 -18.69 3.78
N ARG A 103 16.32 -19.74 3.22
CA ARG A 103 17.77 -19.93 3.36
C ARG A 103 18.59 -18.83 2.69
N ARG A 104 18.03 -18.15 1.69
CA ARG A 104 18.70 -17.10 0.90
C ARG A 104 18.48 -15.69 1.44
N ILE A 105 17.60 -15.52 2.43
CA ILE A 105 17.29 -14.21 2.98
C ILE A 105 18.37 -13.83 4.00
N PRO A 106 19.12 -12.74 3.80
CA PRO A 106 20.06 -12.25 4.81
C PRO A 106 19.32 -11.80 6.07
N LEU A 107 19.73 -12.37 7.20
CA LEU A 107 19.12 -12.12 8.50
C LEU A 107 20.06 -11.28 9.38
N ARG A 108 19.51 -10.34 10.12
CA ARG A 108 20.24 -9.64 11.19
C ARG A 108 19.38 -9.51 12.45
N THR A 109 20.02 -9.47 13.60
CA THR A 109 19.36 -9.16 14.87
C THR A 109 19.44 -7.66 15.12
N LEU A 110 18.33 -7.06 15.49
CA LEU A 110 18.25 -5.66 15.90
C LEU A 110 18.78 -5.50 17.33
N ALA A 111 19.03 -4.25 17.76
CA ALA A 111 19.56 -3.95 19.09
C ALA A 111 18.65 -4.43 20.23
N ASP A 112 17.36 -4.53 19.99
CA ASP A 112 16.32 -4.99 20.90
C ASP A 112 16.04 -6.51 20.80
N GLY A 113 16.85 -7.26 20.07
CA GLY A 113 16.75 -8.71 19.91
C GLY A 113 15.78 -9.17 18.81
N ARG A 114 15.02 -8.28 18.17
CA ARG A 114 14.12 -8.66 17.07
C ARG A 114 14.90 -9.08 15.83
N LEU A 115 14.29 -9.98 15.05
CA LEU A 115 14.84 -10.44 13.79
C LEU A 115 14.42 -9.50 12.63
N ALA A 116 15.37 -9.13 11.78
CA ALA A 116 15.13 -8.41 10.53
C ALA A 116 15.59 -9.24 9.34
N LEU A 117 14.71 -9.37 8.34
CA LEU A 117 14.91 -10.11 7.11
C LEU A 117 15.09 -9.12 5.96
N ARG A 118 16.25 -9.09 5.31
CA ARG A 118 16.47 -8.23 4.15
C ARG A 118 15.93 -8.89 2.89
N VAL A 119 14.79 -8.39 2.39
CA VAL A 119 14.06 -8.98 1.26
C VAL A 119 14.30 -8.27 -0.07
N VAL A 120 14.78 -7.02 -0.04
CA VAL A 120 15.21 -6.27 -1.24
C VAL A 120 16.63 -5.72 -0.99
N PRO A 121 17.55 -5.89 -1.96
CA PRO A 121 17.42 -6.70 -3.17
C PRO A 121 17.47 -8.21 -2.85
N GLY A 122 16.47 -8.95 -3.35
CA GLY A 122 16.41 -10.41 -3.28
C GLY A 122 16.95 -11.08 -4.54
N THR A 123 16.90 -10.39 -5.68
CA THR A 123 17.32 -10.87 -6.99
C THR A 123 18.35 -9.96 -7.64
N LEU A 124 18.98 -10.44 -8.71
CA LEU A 124 19.85 -9.60 -9.54
C LEU A 124 19.05 -8.47 -10.21
N TRP A 125 17.80 -8.75 -10.60
CA TRP A 125 16.91 -7.76 -11.20
C TRP A 125 16.59 -6.62 -10.24
N ASP A 126 16.37 -6.92 -8.97
CA ASP A 126 16.19 -5.87 -7.94
C ASP A 126 17.40 -4.97 -7.82
N ARG A 127 18.61 -5.54 -7.89
CA ARG A 127 19.85 -4.75 -7.83
C ARG A 127 20.01 -3.78 -8.99
N LEU A 128 19.47 -4.14 -10.16
CA LEU A 128 19.54 -3.31 -11.36
C LEU A 128 18.39 -2.29 -11.43
N LEU A 129 17.16 -2.75 -11.20
CA LEU A 129 15.95 -1.94 -11.39
C LEU A 129 15.61 -1.08 -10.17
N LEU A 130 16.00 -1.53 -8.98
CA LEU A 130 15.83 -0.83 -7.70
C LEU A 130 17.19 -0.46 -7.10
N SER A 131 18.12 -0.01 -7.94
CA SER A 131 19.49 0.30 -7.54
C SER A 131 19.54 1.25 -6.34
N GLY A 132 20.18 0.79 -5.25
CA GLY A 132 20.28 1.54 -3.99
C GLY A 132 19.11 1.36 -3.03
N VAL A 133 17.97 0.84 -3.49
CA VAL A 133 16.81 0.57 -2.61
C VAL A 133 17.05 -0.71 -1.80
N ARG A 134 16.67 -0.67 -0.53
CA ARG A 134 16.71 -1.80 0.39
C ARG A 134 15.38 -1.90 1.13
N ALA A 135 14.89 -3.13 1.34
CA ALA A 135 13.75 -3.37 2.20
C ALA A 135 14.03 -4.52 3.17
N GLU A 136 13.62 -4.32 4.41
CA GLU A 136 13.69 -5.31 5.48
C GLU A 136 12.29 -5.53 6.06
N ILE A 137 12.00 -6.78 6.39
CA ILE A 137 10.85 -7.15 7.21
C ILE A 137 11.35 -7.33 8.64
N TRP A 138 10.83 -6.55 9.57
CA TRP A 138 11.11 -6.73 10.99
C TRP A 138 10.02 -7.60 11.60
N MET A 139 10.45 -8.63 12.32
CA MET A 139 9.54 -9.59 12.96
C MET A 139 9.11 -9.10 14.33
N GLN A 140 7.96 -9.54 14.79
CA GLN A 140 7.50 -9.28 16.16
C GLN A 140 8.46 -9.91 17.18
N PRO A 141 8.50 -9.40 18.44
CA PRO A 141 9.27 -10.00 19.51
C PRO A 141 8.96 -11.51 19.67
N GLY A 142 9.99 -12.29 20.01
CA GLY A 142 9.86 -13.73 20.18
C GLY A 142 10.12 -14.58 18.92
N VAL A 143 10.13 -13.97 17.73
CA VAL A 143 10.55 -14.66 16.51
C VAL A 143 12.08 -14.63 16.42
N ASN A 144 12.70 -15.80 16.35
CA ASN A 144 14.13 -15.94 16.23
C ASN A 144 14.54 -16.76 15.00
N ARG A 145 15.82 -16.76 14.67
CA ARG A 145 16.36 -17.44 13.49
C ARG A 145 16.10 -18.95 13.47
N ALA A 146 16.16 -19.60 14.63
CA ALA A 146 16.01 -21.05 14.74
C ALA A 146 14.59 -21.55 14.46
N HIS A 147 13.60 -20.67 14.56
CA HIS A 147 12.18 -21.01 14.42
C HIS A 147 11.45 -20.19 13.37
N LEU A 148 12.19 -19.50 12.49
CA LEU A 148 11.59 -18.65 11.45
C LEU A 148 10.72 -19.47 10.49
N ASP A 149 11.09 -20.70 10.19
CA ASP A 149 10.35 -21.64 9.36
C ASP A 149 8.94 -21.93 9.87
N ARG A 150 8.75 -21.93 11.20
CA ARG A 150 7.44 -22.13 11.84
C ARG A 150 6.47 -20.97 11.61
N TYR A 151 6.96 -19.84 11.16
CA TYR A 151 6.17 -18.63 10.88
C TYR A 151 6.11 -18.29 9.39
N ALA A 152 6.47 -19.21 8.51
CA ALA A 152 6.41 -19.00 7.07
C ALA A 152 5.55 -20.08 6.40
N ALA A 153 4.66 -19.69 5.49
CA ALA A 153 3.85 -20.58 4.66
C ALA A 153 3.09 -21.69 5.44
N ARG A 154 2.61 -21.39 6.63
CA ARG A 154 1.98 -22.38 7.54
C ARG A 154 0.76 -23.07 6.96
N ALA A 155 0.00 -22.40 6.10
CA ALA A 155 -1.16 -23.02 5.43
C ALA A 155 -0.76 -24.22 4.56
N TYR A 156 0.51 -24.29 4.16
CA TYR A 156 1.07 -25.39 3.37
C TYR A 156 1.73 -26.49 4.21
N ASP A 157 1.97 -26.27 5.50
CA ASP A 157 2.42 -27.32 6.44
C ASP A 157 1.32 -28.34 6.73
N ILE A 158 0.07 -27.95 6.52
CA ILE A 158 -1.08 -28.82 6.69
C ILE A 158 -1.20 -29.71 5.44
N PRO A 159 -1.19 -31.07 5.59
CA PRO A 159 -1.40 -31.97 4.48
C PRO A 159 -2.69 -31.63 3.70
N PRO A 160 -2.73 -31.71 2.38
CA PRO A 160 -3.90 -31.31 1.59
C PRO A 160 -5.23 -31.88 2.09
N ALA A 161 -5.28 -33.17 2.40
CA ALA A 161 -6.48 -33.86 2.89
C ALA A 161 -6.96 -33.37 4.27
N ALA A 162 -6.11 -32.69 5.05
CA ALA A 162 -6.46 -32.17 6.38
C ALA A 162 -6.80 -30.66 6.35
N ARG A 163 -6.68 -30.00 5.21
CA ARG A 163 -7.01 -28.57 5.04
C ARG A 163 -8.51 -28.39 5.03
N GLN A 164 -8.97 -27.34 5.69
CA GLN A 164 -10.37 -26.94 5.67
C GLN A 164 -10.59 -25.84 4.65
N GLY A 165 -11.52 -26.05 3.72
CA GLY A 165 -11.92 -25.07 2.74
C GLY A 165 -12.78 -23.97 3.37
N LYS A 166 -12.44 -22.72 3.10
CA LYS A 166 -13.17 -21.53 3.55
C LYS A 166 -13.49 -20.61 2.38
N LEU A 167 -14.54 -19.79 2.57
CA LEU A 167 -14.97 -18.75 1.65
C LEU A 167 -14.72 -17.38 2.27
N ALA A 168 -13.87 -16.59 1.64
CA ALA A 168 -13.62 -15.19 1.99
C ALA A 168 -14.43 -14.25 1.09
N LEU A 169 -15.09 -13.27 1.71
CA LEU A 169 -15.58 -12.08 1.02
C LEU A 169 -14.47 -11.04 1.02
N VAL A 170 -14.10 -10.57 -0.16
CA VAL A 170 -13.15 -9.46 -0.36
C VAL A 170 -13.93 -8.23 -0.83
N LEU A 171 -13.98 -7.19 -0.01
CA LEU A 171 -14.52 -5.88 -0.36
C LEU A 171 -13.38 -5.01 -0.87
N GLY A 172 -13.30 -4.85 -2.19
CA GLY A 172 -12.17 -4.22 -2.87
C GLY A 172 -12.12 -2.71 -2.66
N ALA A 173 -10.91 -2.16 -2.70
CA ALA A 173 -10.66 -0.72 -2.68
C ALA A 173 -11.05 -0.05 -4.00
N GLY A 174 -11.37 1.26 -3.95
CA GLY A 174 -11.74 2.05 -5.12
C GLY A 174 -10.62 2.93 -5.70
N ASN A 175 -9.51 3.11 -5.00
CA ASN A 175 -8.49 4.09 -5.36
C ASN A 175 -7.36 3.53 -6.26
N VAL A 176 -6.85 2.35 -5.95
CA VAL A 176 -5.75 1.71 -6.68
C VAL A 176 -6.24 0.39 -7.29
N ALA A 177 -6.13 0.27 -8.60
CA ALA A 177 -6.77 -0.79 -9.37
C ALA A 177 -6.26 -2.20 -9.06
N SER A 178 -5.01 -2.34 -8.58
CA SER A 178 -4.43 -3.66 -8.24
C SER A 178 -4.72 -4.13 -6.82
N ILE A 179 -5.25 -3.29 -5.93
CA ILE A 179 -5.48 -3.69 -4.53
C ILE A 179 -6.43 -4.88 -4.48
N ALA A 180 -7.61 -4.76 -5.06
CA ALA A 180 -8.63 -5.82 -5.01
C ALA A 180 -8.14 -7.18 -5.54
N PRO A 181 -7.52 -7.30 -6.73
CA PRO A 181 -6.97 -8.58 -7.19
C PRO A 181 -5.77 -9.07 -6.37
N LEU A 182 -4.96 -8.20 -5.76
CA LEU A 182 -3.88 -8.61 -4.85
C LEU A 182 -4.42 -9.16 -3.53
N ASP A 183 -5.48 -8.57 -2.97
CA ASP A 183 -6.18 -9.10 -1.80
C ASP A 183 -6.79 -10.48 -2.08
N VAL A 184 -7.35 -10.67 -3.28
CA VAL A 184 -7.83 -11.97 -3.75
C VAL A 184 -6.68 -12.99 -3.82
N LEU A 185 -5.52 -12.62 -4.41
CA LEU A 185 -4.37 -13.52 -4.45
C LEU A 185 -3.87 -13.87 -3.04
N HIS A 186 -3.91 -12.92 -2.10
CA HIS A 186 -3.58 -13.19 -0.70
C HIS A 186 -4.51 -14.26 -0.10
N LYS A 187 -5.82 -14.09 -0.22
CA LYS A 187 -6.80 -15.07 0.30
C LYS A 187 -6.66 -16.44 -0.35
N LEU A 188 -6.52 -16.49 -1.67
CA LEU A 188 -6.41 -17.74 -2.42
C LEU A 188 -5.10 -18.50 -2.16
N PHE A 189 -3.94 -17.81 -2.27
CA PHE A 189 -2.64 -18.47 -2.30
C PHE A 189 -1.91 -18.47 -0.96
N ILE A 190 -2.22 -17.55 -0.05
CA ILE A 190 -1.57 -17.48 1.26
C ILE A 190 -2.47 -18.08 2.34
N GLU A 191 -3.77 -17.77 2.33
CA GLU A 191 -4.72 -18.26 3.33
C GLU A 191 -5.54 -19.47 2.88
N ASN A 192 -5.36 -19.97 1.67
CA ASN A 192 -6.04 -21.18 1.14
C ASN A 192 -7.57 -21.06 1.04
N GLN A 193 -8.13 -19.87 0.82
CA GLN A 193 -9.57 -19.63 0.80
C GLN A 193 -10.06 -19.35 -0.62
N VAL A 194 -11.24 -19.81 -1.01
CA VAL A 194 -11.93 -19.32 -2.20
C VAL A 194 -12.48 -17.91 -1.94
N CYS A 195 -12.64 -17.11 -2.99
CA CYS A 195 -12.97 -15.70 -2.84
C CYS A 195 -14.22 -15.29 -3.62
N LEU A 196 -15.11 -14.56 -2.97
CA LEU A 196 -16.04 -13.66 -3.61
C LEU A 196 -15.43 -12.25 -3.57
N LEU A 197 -15.04 -11.71 -4.72
CA LEU A 197 -14.60 -10.33 -4.84
C LEU A 197 -15.80 -9.45 -5.19
N LYS A 198 -16.16 -8.54 -4.30
CA LYS A 198 -17.09 -7.45 -4.60
C LYS A 198 -16.27 -6.20 -4.91
N LEU A 199 -16.32 -5.72 -6.15
CA LEU A 199 -15.62 -4.51 -6.58
C LEU A 199 -16.18 -3.28 -5.87
N ASN A 200 -15.32 -2.28 -5.68
CA ASN A 200 -15.79 -0.94 -5.32
C ASN A 200 -16.44 -0.31 -6.55
N PRO A 201 -17.60 0.39 -6.44
CA PRO A 201 -18.25 1.02 -7.57
C PRO A 201 -17.34 1.95 -8.41
N VAL A 202 -16.35 2.58 -7.77
CA VAL A 202 -15.34 3.41 -8.46
C VAL A 202 -14.52 2.60 -9.47
N ASN A 203 -14.37 1.29 -9.25
CA ASN A 203 -13.58 0.37 -10.07
C ASN A 203 -14.44 -0.65 -10.85
N ASP A 204 -15.75 -0.48 -10.97
CA ASP A 204 -16.62 -1.40 -11.70
C ASP A 204 -16.22 -1.55 -13.18
N TYR A 205 -15.58 -0.55 -13.76
CA TYR A 205 -15.01 -0.58 -15.12
C TYR A 205 -13.95 -1.68 -15.31
N LEU A 206 -13.39 -2.22 -14.23
CA LEU A 206 -12.40 -3.29 -14.28
C LEU A 206 -13.03 -4.69 -14.30
N HIS A 207 -14.34 -4.84 -14.10
CA HIS A 207 -14.98 -6.14 -13.94
C HIS A 207 -14.58 -7.14 -15.03
N ASP A 208 -14.81 -6.81 -16.30
CA ASP A 208 -14.56 -7.72 -17.41
C ASP A 208 -13.06 -7.94 -17.65
N LEU A 209 -12.23 -6.92 -17.43
CA LEU A 209 -10.78 -7.02 -17.56
C LEU A 209 -10.19 -7.93 -16.47
N LEU A 210 -10.65 -7.80 -15.23
CA LEU A 210 -10.25 -8.69 -14.15
C LEU A 210 -10.79 -10.12 -14.37
N ALA A 211 -12.02 -10.26 -14.87
CA ALA A 211 -12.57 -11.57 -15.21
C ALA A 211 -11.72 -12.28 -16.29
N GLN A 212 -11.23 -11.55 -17.29
CA GLN A 212 -10.31 -12.09 -18.29
C GLN A 212 -8.93 -12.46 -17.71
N ALA A 213 -8.32 -11.56 -16.93
CA ALA A 213 -7.00 -11.82 -16.33
C ALA A 213 -7.02 -12.99 -15.33
N LEU A 214 -8.10 -13.11 -14.55
CA LEU A 214 -8.27 -14.10 -13.49
C LEU A 214 -9.15 -15.30 -13.92
N ALA A 215 -9.44 -15.44 -15.21
CA ALA A 215 -10.23 -16.53 -15.77
C ALA A 215 -9.80 -17.93 -15.29
N PRO A 216 -8.50 -18.25 -15.14
CA PRO A 216 -8.08 -19.55 -14.62
C PRO A 216 -8.63 -19.88 -13.23
N LEU A 217 -8.81 -18.87 -12.36
CA LEU A 217 -9.39 -19.03 -11.02
C LEU A 217 -10.91 -19.13 -11.05
N ILE A 218 -11.54 -18.36 -11.96
CA ILE A 218 -12.99 -18.38 -12.16
C ILE A 218 -13.45 -19.74 -12.71
N THR A 219 -12.71 -20.30 -13.66
CA THR A 219 -12.97 -21.63 -14.25
C THR A 219 -12.89 -22.76 -13.21
N MET A 220 -12.12 -22.58 -12.14
CA MET A 220 -12.01 -23.54 -11.03
C MET A 220 -13.05 -23.30 -9.92
N ASP A 221 -13.94 -22.34 -10.07
CA ASP A 221 -14.85 -21.87 -9.02
C ASP A 221 -14.11 -21.42 -7.75
N ALA A 222 -12.85 -21.03 -7.87
CA ALA A 222 -12.07 -20.51 -6.75
C ALA A 222 -12.27 -18.99 -6.56
N LEU A 223 -12.75 -18.30 -7.58
CA LEU A 223 -13.03 -16.87 -7.59
C LEU A 223 -14.37 -16.59 -8.29
N ARG A 224 -15.14 -15.68 -7.72
CA ARG A 224 -16.24 -14.97 -8.40
C ARG A 224 -16.04 -13.47 -8.19
N ILE A 225 -16.35 -12.69 -9.23
CA ILE A 225 -16.25 -11.23 -9.20
C ILE A 225 -17.67 -10.69 -9.39
N VAL A 226 -18.06 -9.78 -8.51
CA VAL A 226 -19.39 -9.14 -8.56
C VAL A 226 -19.24 -7.64 -8.39
N THR A 227 -20.16 -6.91 -8.98
CA THR A 227 -20.35 -5.47 -8.77
C THR A 227 -21.51 -5.22 -7.82
N GLY A 228 -21.70 -3.99 -7.38
CA GLY A 228 -22.83 -3.61 -6.55
C GLY A 228 -22.50 -2.46 -5.60
N ASP A 229 -23.52 -1.86 -5.05
CA ASP A 229 -23.47 -0.72 -4.14
C ASP A 229 -23.14 -1.14 -2.67
N ALA A 230 -23.30 -0.19 -1.76
CA ALA A 230 -23.09 -0.41 -0.32
C ALA A 230 -24.11 -1.42 0.26
N ARG A 231 -25.35 -1.46 -0.28
CA ARG A 231 -26.39 -2.41 0.20
C ARG A 231 -26.02 -3.85 -0.16
N ALA A 232 -25.48 -4.04 -1.38
CA ALA A 232 -24.94 -5.34 -1.79
C ALA A 232 -23.79 -5.79 -0.87
N GLY A 233 -22.88 -4.87 -0.53
CA GLY A 233 -21.81 -5.12 0.43
C GLY A 233 -22.34 -5.51 1.81
N ALA A 234 -23.29 -4.78 2.36
CA ALA A 234 -23.92 -5.05 3.64
C ALA A 234 -24.61 -6.43 3.67
N TRP A 235 -25.34 -6.78 2.61
CA TRP A 235 -25.98 -8.09 2.48
C TRP A 235 -24.94 -9.23 2.44
N LEU A 236 -23.88 -9.07 1.64
CA LEU A 236 -22.81 -10.07 1.53
C LEU A 236 -22.07 -10.27 2.86
N THR A 237 -21.81 -9.21 3.64
CA THR A 237 -21.11 -9.32 4.92
C THR A 237 -21.89 -10.09 5.99
N THR A 238 -23.19 -10.23 5.84
CA THR A 238 -24.05 -11.00 6.77
C THR A 238 -24.43 -12.37 6.24
N HIS A 239 -24.10 -12.69 4.98
CA HIS A 239 -24.49 -13.94 4.35
C HIS A 239 -23.86 -15.17 5.03
N PRO A 240 -24.62 -16.25 5.34
CA PRO A 240 -24.12 -17.40 6.12
C PRO A 240 -23.01 -18.21 5.44
N ALA A 241 -22.94 -18.19 4.10
CA ALA A 241 -21.89 -18.91 3.37
C ALA A 241 -20.49 -18.26 3.49
N VAL A 242 -20.40 -17.02 3.95
CA VAL A 242 -19.12 -16.29 4.11
C VAL A 242 -18.50 -16.68 5.44
N ASP A 243 -17.27 -17.22 5.41
CA ASP A 243 -16.53 -17.61 6.61
C ASP A 243 -15.69 -16.46 7.17
N GLU A 244 -15.10 -15.64 6.29
CA GLU A 244 -14.21 -14.53 6.66
C GLU A 244 -14.44 -13.32 5.75
N ILE A 245 -14.11 -12.13 6.23
CA ILE A 245 -14.23 -10.88 5.49
C ILE A 245 -12.88 -10.19 5.43
N HIS A 246 -12.54 -9.66 4.25
CA HIS A 246 -11.45 -8.72 4.07
C HIS A 246 -11.99 -7.43 3.47
N ILE A 247 -11.58 -6.29 4.02
CA ILE A 247 -11.91 -4.97 3.49
C ILE A 247 -10.67 -4.10 3.36
N THR A 248 -10.48 -3.50 2.18
CA THR A 248 -9.62 -2.34 1.99
C THR A 248 -10.50 -1.12 1.73
N GLY A 249 -10.50 -0.17 2.67
CA GLY A 249 -11.41 0.97 2.61
C GLY A 249 -11.30 1.92 3.79
N SER A 250 -12.41 2.58 4.15
CA SER A 250 -12.45 3.52 5.25
C SER A 250 -12.75 2.86 6.60
N ARG A 251 -12.32 3.53 7.68
CA ARG A 251 -12.63 3.14 9.06
C ARG A 251 -14.13 3.07 9.32
N GLU A 252 -14.88 4.03 8.78
CA GLU A 252 -16.33 4.11 8.94
C GLU A 252 -17.00 2.89 8.33
N THR A 253 -16.59 2.47 7.13
CA THR A 253 -17.12 1.24 6.49
C THR A 253 -16.78 -0.01 7.29
N HIS A 254 -15.54 -0.11 7.79
CA HIS A 254 -15.15 -1.21 8.68
C HIS A 254 -16.03 -1.25 9.94
N ASP A 255 -16.23 -0.10 10.59
CA ASP A 255 -17.02 -0.03 11.82
C ASP A 255 -18.49 -0.40 11.57
N VAL A 256 -19.06 -0.02 10.43
CA VAL A 256 -20.41 -0.46 10.02
C VAL A 256 -20.48 -1.97 9.84
N ILE A 257 -19.48 -2.60 9.23
CA ILE A 257 -19.42 -4.06 9.05
C ILE A 257 -19.34 -4.79 10.39
N VAL A 258 -18.51 -4.28 11.30
CA VAL A 258 -18.24 -4.94 12.58
C VAL A 258 -19.33 -4.66 13.61
N TRP A 259 -19.77 -3.42 13.73
CA TRP A 259 -20.65 -2.99 14.83
C TRP A 259 -22.08 -2.70 14.38
N GLY A 260 -22.31 -2.42 13.10
CA GLY A 260 -23.57 -1.88 12.55
C GLY A 260 -23.61 -0.36 12.58
N GLU A 261 -24.79 0.21 12.56
CA GLU A 261 -25.03 1.65 12.53
C GLU A 261 -25.82 2.17 13.74
N GLY A 262 -25.73 3.47 14.00
CA GLY A 262 -26.56 4.19 14.95
C GLY A 262 -26.30 3.82 16.42
N GLU A 263 -27.34 3.98 17.27
CA GLU A 263 -27.26 3.75 18.71
C GLU A 263 -26.95 2.28 19.05
N THR A 264 -27.52 1.34 18.30
CA THR A 264 -27.29 -0.09 18.48
C THR A 264 -25.82 -0.47 18.27
N ALA A 265 -25.13 0.19 17.33
CA ALA A 265 -23.70 -0.02 17.12
C ALA A 265 -22.88 0.47 18.32
N ARG A 266 -23.24 1.63 18.91
CA ARG A 266 -22.60 2.14 20.12
C ARG A 266 -22.77 1.19 21.30
N GLN A 267 -23.98 0.66 21.50
CA GLN A 267 -24.29 -0.33 22.55
C GLN A 267 -23.51 -1.63 22.36
N ARG A 268 -23.43 -2.16 21.12
CA ARG A 268 -22.64 -3.36 20.81
C ARG A 268 -21.16 -3.14 21.10
N ARG A 269 -20.61 -1.98 20.70
CA ARG A 269 -19.22 -1.65 20.95
C ARG A 269 -18.93 -1.56 22.45
N ALA A 270 -19.78 -0.89 23.22
CA ALA A 270 -19.67 -0.81 24.67
C ALA A 270 -19.77 -2.18 25.36
N ALA A 271 -20.59 -3.09 24.82
CA ALA A 271 -20.76 -4.45 25.33
C ALA A 271 -19.70 -5.44 24.81
N GLY A 272 -18.83 -5.05 23.87
CA GLY A 272 -17.87 -5.95 23.22
C GLY A 272 -18.52 -7.07 22.40
N THR A 273 -19.75 -6.86 21.89
CA THR A 273 -20.54 -7.85 21.16
C THR A 273 -20.74 -7.42 19.69
N PRO A 274 -19.76 -7.67 18.79
CA PRO A 274 -19.86 -7.23 17.40
C PRO A 274 -21.08 -7.84 16.69
N LEU A 275 -21.65 -7.05 15.75
CA LEU A 275 -22.69 -7.54 14.84
C LEU A 275 -22.17 -8.70 13.99
N ASN A 276 -20.92 -8.60 13.57
CA ASN A 276 -20.27 -9.62 12.75
C ASN A 276 -19.16 -10.31 13.57
N PRO A 277 -19.41 -11.52 14.09
CA PRO A 277 -18.45 -12.24 14.93
C PRO A 277 -17.33 -12.92 14.12
N ARG A 278 -17.40 -12.89 12.77
CA ARG A 278 -16.42 -13.51 11.89
C ARG A 278 -15.08 -12.80 11.99
N ARG A 279 -14.02 -13.47 11.55
CA ARG A 279 -12.74 -12.84 11.36
C ARG A 279 -12.86 -11.77 10.27
N VAL A 280 -12.69 -10.51 10.64
CA VAL A 280 -12.59 -9.38 9.71
C VAL A 280 -11.12 -8.93 9.69
N THR A 281 -10.50 -9.05 8.53
CA THR A 281 -9.20 -8.44 8.25
C THR A 281 -9.41 -7.15 7.47
N SER A 282 -8.58 -6.15 7.70
CA SER A 282 -8.78 -4.84 7.10
C SER A 282 -7.46 -4.12 6.85
N GLU A 283 -7.41 -3.40 5.73
CA GLU A 283 -6.45 -2.36 5.45
C GLU A 283 -7.21 -1.03 5.35
N LEU A 284 -6.89 -0.11 6.23
CA LEU A 284 -7.55 1.19 6.34
C LEU A 284 -6.51 2.29 6.21
N GLY A 285 -6.94 3.47 5.76
CA GLY A 285 -6.09 4.63 5.67
C GLY A 285 -5.71 5.23 7.04
N GLY A 286 -5.25 6.45 7.01
CA GLY A 286 -4.90 7.22 8.20
C GLY A 286 -4.17 8.50 7.87
N VAL A 287 -3.81 9.23 8.91
CA VAL A 287 -3.05 10.48 8.82
C VAL A 287 -1.56 10.16 8.72
N SER A 288 -1.07 9.94 7.50
CA SER A 288 0.32 9.52 7.26
C SER A 288 1.30 10.68 7.43
N PRO A 289 2.34 10.56 8.30
CA PRO A 289 3.36 11.57 8.48
C PRO A 289 4.51 11.46 7.48
N THR A 290 5.12 12.62 7.17
CA THR A 290 6.49 12.70 6.67
C THR A 290 7.32 13.54 7.63
N ILE A 291 8.27 12.89 8.30
CA ILE A 291 9.22 13.51 9.23
C ILE A 291 10.43 14.01 8.42
N ILE A 292 10.64 15.32 8.40
CA ILE A 292 11.74 15.95 7.66
C ILE A 292 12.82 16.34 8.67
N VAL A 293 13.84 15.49 8.78
CA VAL A 293 14.92 15.67 9.76
C VAL A 293 15.85 16.79 9.30
N PRO A 294 16.12 17.79 10.15
CA PRO A 294 16.99 18.90 9.80
C PRO A 294 18.41 18.44 9.47
N GLY A 295 19.05 19.14 8.55
CA GLY A 295 20.39 18.81 8.13
C GLY A 295 20.98 19.83 7.14
N PRO A 296 22.22 19.63 6.68
CA PRO A 296 22.91 20.52 5.77
C PRO A 296 22.50 20.25 4.31
N TRP A 297 21.26 20.58 3.96
CA TRP A 297 20.71 20.34 2.63
C TRP A 297 21.20 21.42 1.65
N SER A 298 21.69 21.01 0.50
CA SER A 298 21.97 21.90 -0.63
C SER A 298 20.67 22.24 -1.38
N GLU A 299 20.69 23.29 -2.19
CA GLU A 299 19.56 23.64 -3.08
C GLU A 299 19.12 22.47 -3.97
N ALA A 300 20.07 21.71 -4.49
CA ALA A 300 19.77 20.54 -5.30
C ALA A 300 19.22 19.36 -4.47
N ASP A 301 19.53 19.27 -3.17
CA ASP A 301 18.89 18.33 -2.25
C ASP A 301 17.44 18.74 -2.00
N ILE A 302 17.21 20.05 -1.76
CA ILE A 302 15.87 20.63 -1.61
C ILE A 302 15.01 20.34 -2.83
N ALA A 303 15.55 20.60 -4.05
CA ALA A 303 14.82 20.40 -5.30
C ALA A 303 14.41 18.93 -5.51
N PHE A 304 15.30 17.97 -5.21
CA PHE A 304 14.96 16.54 -5.33
C PHE A 304 13.98 16.08 -4.26
N GLN A 305 14.18 16.49 -3.02
CA GLN A 305 13.31 16.09 -1.93
C GLN A 305 11.90 16.73 -2.05
N ALA A 306 11.79 17.94 -2.60
CA ALA A 306 10.50 18.53 -2.93
C ALA A 306 9.71 17.70 -3.95
N GLN A 307 10.37 17.13 -4.97
CA GLN A 307 9.73 16.20 -5.92
C GLN A 307 9.25 14.92 -5.22
N GLN A 308 10.06 14.40 -4.31
CA GLN A 308 9.68 13.23 -3.51
C GLN A 308 8.45 13.52 -2.63
N LEU A 309 8.43 14.66 -1.93
CA LEU A 309 7.30 15.08 -1.09
C LEU A 309 6.04 15.35 -1.93
N ALA A 310 6.19 15.98 -3.11
CA ALA A 310 5.09 16.18 -4.04
C ALA A 310 4.49 14.85 -4.49
N THR A 311 5.33 13.85 -4.76
CA THR A 311 4.89 12.49 -5.10
C THR A 311 4.20 11.81 -3.92
N GLN A 312 4.76 11.89 -2.71
CA GLN A 312 4.15 11.31 -1.51
C GLN A 312 2.76 11.88 -1.24
N LYS A 313 2.51 13.12 -1.62
CA LYS A 313 1.20 13.77 -1.46
C LYS A 313 0.28 13.53 -2.64
N MET A 314 0.77 13.71 -3.88
CA MET A 314 -0.08 13.87 -5.06
C MET A 314 -0.11 12.67 -6.00
N ASN A 315 0.64 11.59 -5.74
CA ASN A 315 0.46 10.35 -6.49
C ASN A 315 -1.01 9.93 -6.43
N ASN A 316 -1.59 9.56 -7.57
CA ASN A 316 -3.01 9.24 -7.72
C ASN A 316 -3.95 10.37 -7.24
N GLY A 317 -3.57 11.64 -7.40
CA GLY A 317 -4.36 12.80 -6.95
C GLY A 317 -4.43 12.96 -5.42
N GLY A 318 -3.58 12.25 -4.66
CA GLY A 318 -3.64 12.20 -3.20
C GLY A 318 -4.64 11.18 -2.65
N PHE A 319 -5.27 10.38 -3.53
CA PHE A 319 -6.21 9.31 -3.14
C PHE A 319 -5.48 8.01 -2.81
N ASN A 320 -4.57 8.07 -1.84
CA ASN A 320 -3.81 6.93 -1.34
C ASN A 320 -3.87 6.87 0.19
N CYS A 321 -4.04 5.67 0.72
CA CYS A 321 -4.05 5.38 2.17
C CYS A 321 -2.74 5.76 2.90
N VAL A 322 -1.66 6.00 2.15
CA VAL A 322 -0.35 6.47 2.62
C VAL A 322 0.08 7.78 1.96
N ALA A 323 -0.86 8.56 1.42
CA ALA A 323 -0.56 9.93 1.00
C ALA A 323 -0.08 10.74 2.20
N SER A 324 1.05 11.43 2.06
CA SER A 324 1.56 12.29 3.14
C SER A 324 0.52 13.36 3.47
N GLN A 325 0.01 13.37 4.70
CA GLN A 325 -0.97 14.36 5.15
C GLN A 325 -0.37 15.35 6.15
N VAL A 326 0.62 14.92 6.95
CA VAL A 326 1.29 15.79 7.92
C VAL A 326 2.78 15.84 7.64
N LEU A 327 3.29 17.04 7.37
CA LEU A 327 4.74 17.31 7.35
C LEU A 327 5.19 17.76 8.72
N ILE A 328 6.14 17.05 9.32
CA ILE A 328 6.72 17.38 10.63
C ILE A 328 8.11 17.98 10.40
N LEU A 329 8.30 19.23 10.76
CA LEU A 329 9.50 20.03 10.56
C LEU A 329 10.08 20.52 11.89
N GLN A 330 11.38 20.78 11.95
CA GLN A 330 11.98 21.48 13.09
C GLN A 330 11.69 22.98 12.97
N GLN A 331 11.28 23.57 14.08
CA GLN A 331 11.13 25.02 14.21
C GLN A 331 12.49 25.70 13.99
N GLY A 332 12.50 26.75 13.17
CA GLY A 332 13.72 27.52 12.90
C GLY A 332 14.74 26.86 11.95
N TRP A 333 14.45 25.69 11.38
CA TRP A 333 15.32 25.10 10.36
C TRP A 333 15.20 25.90 9.05
N GLU A 334 16.25 26.63 8.72
CA GLU A 334 16.26 27.62 7.63
C GLU A 334 15.85 27.04 6.26
N PRO A 335 16.32 25.84 5.80
CA PRO A 335 15.92 25.29 4.51
C PRO A 335 14.42 24.93 4.36
N ALA A 336 13.67 24.90 5.46
CA ALA A 336 12.24 24.50 5.45
C ALA A 336 11.40 25.39 4.53
N THR A 337 11.63 26.71 4.52
CA THR A 337 10.89 27.65 3.68
C THR A 337 11.13 27.40 2.19
N ALA A 338 12.38 27.21 1.80
CA ALA A 338 12.75 26.90 0.42
C ALA A 338 12.16 25.57 -0.04
N LEU A 339 12.19 24.54 0.85
CA LEU A 339 11.62 23.23 0.59
C LEU A 339 10.10 23.30 0.36
N LEU A 340 9.37 23.99 1.24
CA LEU A 340 7.91 24.14 1.12
C LEU A 340 7.53 24.94 -0.13
N ASN A 341 8.24 26.04 -0.42
CA ASN A 341 7.98 26.81 -1.63
C ASN A 341 8.18 25.99 -2.91
N GLN A 342 9.24 25.16 -2.94
CA GLN A 342 9.49 24.29 -4.08
C GLN A 342 8.43 23.18 -4.19
N LEU A 343 8.04 22.59 -3.05
CA LEU A 343 6.94 21.60 -2.97
C LEU A 343 5.64 22.18 -3.53
N TYR A 344 5.25 23.38 -3.11
CA TYR A 344 4.00 24.02 -3.54
C TYR A 344 3.98 24.32 -5.03
N ARG A 345 5.13 24.77 -5.60
CA ARG A 345 5.26 24.97 -7.05
C ARG A 345 5.07 23.66 -7.83
N LEU A 346 5.66 22.57 -7.36
CA LEU A 346 5.52 21.26 -8.01
C LEU A 346 4.09 20.74 -7.94
N ILE A 347 3.39 20.94 -6.82
CA ILE A 347 1.99 20.54 -6.67
C ILE A 347 1.09 21.42 -7.54
N ALA A 348 1.32 22.74 -7.61
CA ALA A 348 0.58 23.64 -8.49
C ALA A 348 0.65 23.21 -9.96
N ALA A 349 1.78 22.66 -10.39
CA ALA A 349 1.96 22.14 -11.75
C ALA A 349 1.31 20.78 -12.00
N ASN A 350 0.82 20.09 -10.95
CA ASN A 350 0.14 18.81 -11.08
C ASN A 350 -1.36 19.03 -11.23
N THR A 351 -1.87 18.99 -12.45
CA THR A 351 -3.25 19.22 -12.83
C THR A 351 -4.08 17.92 -12.94
N ARG A 352 -3.61 16.83 -12.32
CA ARG A 352 -4.35 15.55 -12.31
C ARG A 352 -5.78 15.77 -11.80
N PRO A 353 -6.82 15.29 -12.52
CA PRO A 353 -8.21 15.41 -12.11
C PRO A 353 -8.51 14.71 -10.79
N ASP A 354 -9.47 15.24 -10.05
CA ASP A 354 -9.96 14.69 -8.78
C ASP A 354 -11.17 13.79 -9.06
N TYR A 355 -10.93 12.51 -9.22
CA TYR A 355 -11.94 11.53 -9.65
C TYR A 355 -12.68 10.84 -8.49
N TYR A 356 -12.12 10.88 -7.26
CA TYR A 356 -12.63 10.06 -6.18
C TYR A 356 -13.86 10.70 -5.51
N PRO A 357 -14.97 9.96 -5.33
CA PRO A 357 -16.22 10.51 -4.79
C PRO A 357 -16.04 11.18 -3.41
N GLY A 358 -16.68 12.31 -3.22
CA GLY A 358 -16.70 13.07 -1.97
C GLY A 358 -15.38 13.81 -1.66
N ALA A 359 -14.44 13.89 -2.61
CA ALA A 359 -13.17 14.59 -2.42
C ALA A 359 -13.38 16.08 -2.11
N GLU A 360 -14.25 16.76 -2.85
CA GLU A 360 -14.58 18.18 -2.66
C GLU A 360 -15.14 18.46 -1.26
N ASN A 361 -16.08 17.63 -0.79
CA ASN A 361 -16.67 17.79 0.54
C ASN A 361 -15.61 17.63 1.64
N ARG A 362 -14.77 16.57 1.55
CA ARG A 362 -13.70 16.35 2.52
C ARG A 362 -12.67 17.48 2.52
N LEU A 363 -12.35 18.00 1.35
CA LEU A 363 -11.42 19.13 1.23
C LEU A 363 -12.04 20.43 1.76
N THR A 364 -13.33 20.66 1.54
CA THR A 364 -14.06 21.80 2.10
C THR A 364 -14.08 21.73 3.63
N ASP A 365 -14.38 20.56 4.21
CA ASP A 365 -14.33 20.36 5.65
C ASP A 365 -12.91 20.60 6.20
N PHE A 366 -11.88 20.10 5.50
CA PHE A 366 -10.49 20.33 5.85
C PHE A 366 -10.14 21.82 5.84
N ARG A 367 -10.58 22.55 4.80
CA ARG A 367 -10.36 23.99 4.65
C ARG A 367 -11.03 24.81 5.76
N LEU A 368 -12.28 24.48 6.11
CA LEU A 368 -13.07 25.19 7.11
C LEU A 368 -12.49 25.09 8.53
N ARG A 369 -11.71 24.05 8.82
CA ARG A 369 -11.03 23.88 10.12
C ARG A 369 -9.74 24.69 10.24
N ALA A 370 -9.14 25.10 9.12
CA ALA A 370 -7.92 25.90 9.14
C ALA A 370 -8.23 27.36 9.43
N ARG A 371 -7.49 27.97 10.35
CA ARG A 371 -7.65 29.39 10.69
C ARG A 371 -7.20 30.30 9.54
N GLN A 372 -6.09 29.95 8.90
CA GLN A 372 -5.51 30.69 7.79
C GLN A 372 -4.99 29.68 6.74
N PRO A 373 -5.89 29.04 5.95
CA PRO A 373 -5.47 28.07 4.95
C PRO A 373 -4.67 28.76 3.84
N LEU A 374 -3.54 28.15 3.44
CA LEU A 374 -2.88 28.49 2.21
C LEU A 374 -3.50 27.64 1.08
N GLU A 375 -4.08 28.30 0.09
CA GLU A 375 -4.67 27.65 -1.07
C GLU A 375 -3.75 27.76 -2.28
N ILE A 376 -3.45 26.63 -2.90
CA ILE A 376 -2.57 26.55 -4.07
C ILE A 376 -3.36 25.97 -5.22
N ALA A 377 -3.66 26.80 -6.19
CA ALA A 377 -4.40 26.42 -7.39
C ALA A 377 -3.66 25.36 -8.21
N ARG A 378 -4.42 24.44 -8.83
CA ARG A 378 -3.94 23.32 -9.67
C ARG A 378 -4.71 23.27 -11.01
N GLY A 379 -4.83 24.38 -11.70
CA GLY A 379 -5.68 24.51 -12.89
C GLY A 379 -7.14 24.29 -12.54
N ASP A 380 -7.82 23.39 -13.24
CA ASP A 380 -9.24 23.03 -13.01
C ASP A 380 -9.42 21.96 -11.91
N ALA A 381 -8.32 21.38 -11.39
CA ALA A 381 -8.39 20.41 -10.31
C ALA A 381 -8.56 21.11 -8.94
N LEU A 382 -9.05 20.36 -7.93
CA LEU A 382 -9.17 20.87 -6.57
C LEU A 382 -7.85 21.44 -6.06
N PRO A 383 -7.83 22.62 -5.41
CA PRO A 383 -6.61 23.25 -4.92
C PRO A 383 -5.96 22.39 -3.83
N LEU A 384 -4.65 22.48 -3.68
CA LEU A 384 -4.02 22.00 -2.44
C LEU A 384 -4.37 22.98 -1.32
N ILE A 385 -4.94 22.46 -0.26
CA ILE A 385 -5.17 23.21 0.97
C ILE A 385 -4.06 22.87 1.99
N VAL A 386 -3.33 23.88 2.44
CA VAL A 386 -2.30 23.71 3.47
C VAL A 386 -2.77 24.36 4.76
N ALA A 387 -2.73 23.60 5.86
CA ALA A 387 -3.16 24.02 7.18
C ALA A 387 -2.05 23.82 8.23
N ASN A 388 -2.20 24.41 9.42
CA ASN A 388 -1.38 24.09 10.57
C ASN A 388 -2.11 23.04 11.43
N THR A 389 -1.39 22.02 11.92
CA THR A 389 -1.99 21.00 12.79
C THR A 389 -2.54 21.56 14.11
N ASP A 390 -2.04 22.70 14.57
CA ASP A 390 -2.47 23.34 15.82
C ASP A 390 -3.81 24.09 15.67
N ASP A 391 -4.30 24.26 14.44
CA ASP A 391 -5.58 24.93 14.21
C ASP A 391 -6.78 24.09 14.67
N ASP A 392 -6.71 22.77 14.44
CA ASP A 392 -7.79 21.84 14.79
C ASP A 392 -7.26 20.40 14.98
N PRO A 393 -7.67 19.67 16.03
CA PRO A 393 -7.28 18.28 16.26
C PRO A 393 -7.64 17.33 15.09
N GLY A 394 -8.64 17.67 14.31
CA GLY A 394 -9.08 16.89 13.15
C GLY A 394 -7.97 16.71 12.10
N PHE A 395 -7.03 17.63 11.99
CA PHE A 395 -5.87 17.49 11.11
C PHE A 395 -4.96 16.32 11.47
N CYS A 396 -4.98 15.91 12.73
CA CYS A 396 -4.26 14.75 13.24
C CYS A 396 -5.11 13.47 13.30
N GLN A 397 -6.45 13.58 13.26
CA GLN A 397 -7.38 12.49 13.56
C GLN A 397 -8.19 12.01 12.35
N GLN A 398 -8.26 12.80 11.29
CA GLN A 398 -9.09 12.51 10.13
C GLN A 398 -8.28 12.52 8.85
N GLU A 399 -8.40 11.43 8.10
CA GLU A 399 -7.81 11.33 6.76
C GLU A 399 -8.60 12.19 5.78
N VAL A 400 -7.93 13.13 5.09
CA VAL A 400 -8.57 13.97 4.06
C VAL A 400 -8.82 13.21 2.76
N PHE A 401 -8.00 12.20 2.47
CA PHE A 401 -8.04 11.40 1.25
C PHE A 401 -8.28 12.26 0.00
N GLY A 402 -7.30 13.13 -0.27
CA GLY A 402 -7.35 14.18 -1.30
C GLY A 402 -6.24 15.21 -1.11
N PRO A 403 -6.29 16.37 -1.81
CA PRO A 403 -5.24 17.38 -1.82
C PRO A 403 -5.26 18.31 -0.58
N GLY A 404 -5.33 17.75 0.63
CA GLY A 404 -5.15 18.45 1.91
C GLY A 404 -3.81 18.09 2.54
N LEU A 405 -3.07 19.06 3.06
CA LEU A 405 -1.76 18.90 3.68
C LEU A 405 -1.68 19.73 4.95
N SER A 406 -1.21 19.14 6.03
CA SER A 406 -0.96 19.87 7.29
C SER A 406 0.54 19.98 7.56
N VAL A 407 0.94 21.04 8.22
CA VAL A 407 2.32 21.27 8.63
C VAL A 407 2.35 21.47 10.12
N THR A 408 3.26 20.78 10.81
CA THR A 408 3.60 21.05 12.21
C THR A 408 5.08 21.35 12.37
N ARG A 409 5.42 22.19 13.35
CA ARG A 409 6.79 22.52 13.67
C ARG A 409 7.06 22.20 15.13
N LEU A 410 8.15 21.45 15.38
CA LEU A 410 8.56 21.04 16.70
C LEU A 410 9.87 21.74 17.09
N GLU A 411 9.94 22.26 18.30
CA GLU A 411 11.17 22.81 18.87
C GLU A 411 12.11 21.67 19.28
N ALA A 412 13.37 21.76 18.91
CA ALA A 412 14.38 20.77 19.28
C ALA A 412 15.79 21.35 19.16
N ASP A 413 16.67 20.95 20.06
CA ASP A 413 18.06 21.44 20.13
C ASP A 413 19.00 20.68 19.17
N SER A 414 18.60 19.56 18.67
CA SER A 414 19.39 18.72 17.76
C SER A 414 18.50 17.89 16.83
N ALA A 415 19.06 17.44 15.71
CA ALA A 415 18.38 16.56 14.77
C ALA A 415 17.93 15.22 15.40
N GLU A 416 18.67 14.71 16.37
CA GLU A 416 18.29 13.50 17.09
C GLU A 416 17.12 13.77 18.05
N SER A 417 17.16 14.85 18.82
CA SER A 417 16.05 15.26 19.70
C SER A 417 14.79 15.53 18.89
N PHE A 418 14.92 16.22 17.75
CA PHE A 418 13.82 16.45 16.81
C PHE A 418 13.21 15.12 16.34
N LEU A 419 14.05 14.18 15.83
CA LEU A 419 13.54 12.90 15.33
C LEU A 419 12.80 12.11 16.41
N ARG A 420 13.29 12.12 17.65
CA ARG A 420 12.63 11.49 18.79
C ARG A 420 11.28 12.13 19.09
N GLN A 421 11.21 13.46 19.14
CA GLN A 421 9.96 14.19 19.36
C GLN A 421 8.97 13.96 18.22
N ALA A 422 9.43 13.99 16.97
CA ALA A 422 8.59 13.73 15.79
C ALA A 422 8.01 12.30 15.79
N ILE A 423 8.78 11.30 16.21
CA ILE A 423 8.30 9.92 16.40
C ILE A 423 7.26 9.87 17.50
N GLY A 424 7.51 10.55 18.64
CA GLY A 424 6.53 10.67 19.73
C GLY A 424 5.23 11.32 19.26
N TYR A 425 5.32 12.42 18.51
CA TYR A 425 4.18 13.11 17.93
C TYR A 425 3.39 12.19 16.97
N ALA A 426 4.07 11.51 16.05
CA ALA A 426 3.44 10.60 15.10
C ALA A 426 2.72 9.45 15.80
N ASN A 427 3.32 8.85 16.83
CA ASN A 427 2.74 7.72 17.56
C ASN A 427 1.55 8.09 18.46
N GLN A 428 1.50 9.34 18.96
CA GLN A 428 0.54 9.74 20.01
C GLN A 428 -0.56 10.67 19.50
N ARG A 429 -0.29 11.44 18.44
CA ARG A 429 -1.21 12.47 17.95
C ARG A 429 -1.90 12.07 16.65
N LEU A 430 -1.21 11.32 15.78
CA LEU A 430 -1.72 10.98 14.46
C LEU A 430 -2.52 9.68 14.48
N GLN A 431 -3.70 9.72 13.89
CA GLN A 431 -4.55 8.54 13.73
C GLN A 431 -4.05 7.68 12.57
N GLY A 432 -3.98 6.38 12.81
CA GLY A 432 -3.53 5.39 11.83
C GLY A 432 -2.05 5.02 11.96
N THR A 433 -1.72 3.84 11.46
CA THR A 433 -0.40 3.21 11.62
C THR A 433 0.04 2.47 10.36
N LEU A 434 -0.47 2.87 9.17
CA LEU A 434 -0.18 2.16 7.92
C LEU A 434 1.22 2.49 7.39
N GLY A 435 1.47 3.76 7.08
CA GLY A 435 2.74 4.21 6.50
C GLY A 435 3.25 5.52 7.08
N ALA A 436 4.57 5.58 7.31
CA ALA A 436 5.28 6.79 7.72
C ALA A 436 6.54 6.97 6.90
N ASN A 437 6.89 8.23 6.59
CA ASN A 437 8.08 8.57 5.84
C ASN A 437 9.04 9.39 6.69
N ILE A 438 10.35 9.16 6.51
CA ILE A 438 11.43 9.92 7.13
C ILE A 438 12.37 10.38 6.03
N VAL A 439 12.60 11.68 5.94
CA VAL A 439 13.61 12.25 5.04
C VAL A 439 14.78 12.73 5.88
N ILE A 440 15.95 12.15 5.67
CA ILE A 440 17.14 12.43 6.48
C ILE A 440 18.39 12.52 5.63
N HIS A 441 19.15 13.62 5.79
CA HIS A 441 20.42 13.82 5.12
C HIS A 441 21.49 12.81 5.62
N PRO A 442 22.32 12.23 4.74
CA PRO A 442 23.30 11.20 5.14
C PRO A 442 24.28 11.65 6.23
N ARG A 443 24.72 12.91 6.20
CA ARG A 443 25.60 13.46 7.26
C ARG A 443 24.89 13.50 8.62
N THR A 444 23.63 13.93 8.66
CA THR A 444 22.82 13.95 9.87
C THR A 444 22.62 12.54 10.42
N ARG A 445 22.28 11.58 9.55
CA ARG A 445 22.15 10.17 9.92
C ARG A 445 23.45 9.59 10.48
N LYS A 446 24.60 9.95 9.86
CA LYS A 446 25.93 9.54 10.35
C LYS A 446 26.24 10.14 11.72
N ALA A 447 25.88 11.40 11.95
CA ALA A 447 26.07 12.07 13.24
C ALA A 447 25.24 11.42 14.36
N ILE A 448 23.98 11.04 14.10
CA ILE A 448 23.15 10.28 15.06
C ILE A 448 23.76 8.90 15.31
N GLY A 449 24.37 8.30 14.30
CA GLY A 449 24.95 6.96 14.35
C GLY A 449 23.94 5.84 14.11
N ARG A 450 24.39 4.80 13.42
CA ARG A 450 23.52 3.71 12.92
C ARG A 450 22.73 3.00 14.03
N LYS A 451 23.36 2.70 15.15
CA LYS A 451 22.72 1.98 16.26
C LYS A 451 21.58 2.79 16.86
N ARG A 452 21.83 4.07 17.12
CA ARG A 452 20.87 5.01 17.73
C ARG A 452 19.72 5.33 16.77
N PHE A 453 20.04 5.58 15.50
CA PHE A 453 19.02 5.79 14.47
C PHE A 453 18.09 4.56 14.34
N ASN A 454 18.63 3.34 14.28
CA ASN A 454 17.79 2.13 14.20
C ASN A 454 16.93 1.95 15.46
N ALA A 455 17.40 2.34 16.64
CA ALA A 455 16.60 2.31 17.86
C ALA A 455 15.42 3.28 17.77
N LEU A 456 15.63 4.50 17.24
CA LEU A 456 14.55 5.45 17.00
C LEU A 456 13.52 4.92 15.97
N ILE A 457 13.99 4.33 14.86
CA ILE A 457 13.07 3.71 13.90
C ILE A 457 12.24 2.59 14.53
N ALA A 458 12.80 1.87 15.48
CA ALA A 458 12.12 0.81 16.22
C ALA A 458 10.96 1.33 17.09
N GLU A 459 11.02 2.58 17.53
CA GLU A 459 9.97 3.24 18.31
C GLU A 459 8.78 3.71 17.46
N LEU A 460 8.97 3.96 16.16
CA LEU A 460 7.93 4.46 15.25
C LEU A 460 6.93 3.35 14.88
N ARG A 461 5.69 3.44 15.36
CA ARG A 461 4.68 2.37 15.30
C ARG A 461 3.85 2.41 14.02
N TYR A 462 4.50 2.12 12.88
CA TYR A 462 3.86 2.05 11.57
C TYR A 462 4.19 0.72 10.88
N GLY A 463 3.24 0.19 10.11
CA GLY A 463 3.39 -1.07 9.39
C GLY A 463 4.40 -0.98 8.25
N THR A 464 4.56 0.22 7.68
CA THR A 464 5.64 0.55 6.73
C THR A 464 6.33 1.83 7.14
N VAL A 465 7.65 1.78 7.29
CA VAL A 465 8.50 2.95 7.54
C VAL A 465 9.45 3.13 6.36
N ALA A 466 9.33 4.27 5.68
CA ALA A 466 10.17 4.60 4.54
C ALA A 466 11.23 5.65 4.91
N ILE A 467 12.48 5.41 4.55
CA ILE A 467 13.60 6.31 4.79
C ILE A 467 14.13 6.79 3.44
N ASN A 468 14.05 8.10 3.20
CA ASN A 468 14.44 8.75 1.93
C ASN A 468 13.69 8.18 0.71
N CYS A 469 12.51 7.64 0.92
CA CYS A 469 11.57 7.22 -0.12
C CYS A 469 10.13 7.35 0.38
N TRP A 470 9.18 6.95 -0.45
CA TRP A 470 7.77 6.92 -0.08
C TRP A 470 7.35 5.53 0.39
N SER A 471 6.58 5.46 1.46
CA SER A 471 6.06 4.20 2.01
C SER A 471 5.21 3.42 0.98
N GLY A 472 4.52 4.11 0.07
CA GLY A 472 3.79 3.48 -1.03
C GLY A 472 4.65 2.63 -1.97
N VAL A 473 5.97 2.84 -2.02
CA VAL A 473 6.88 1.99 -2.81
C VAL A 473 6.91 0.56 -2.28
N ALA A 474 6.75 0.36 -0.97
CA ALA A 474 6.71 -0.98 -0.37
C ALA A 474 5.51 -1.81 -0.86
N PHE A 475 4.40 -1.16 -1.24
CA PHE A 475 3.25 -1.82 -1.87
C PHE A 475 3.63 -2.49 -3.20
N LEU A 476 4.58 -1.95 -3.95
CA LEU A 476 5.06 -2.53 -5.21
C LEU A 476 6.07 -3.67 -5.00
N LEU A 477 6.45 -3.98 -3.77
CA LEU A 477 7.43 -5.00 -3.43
C LEU A 477 6.74 -6.26 -2.87
N ALA A 478 6.50 -7.27 -3.71
CA ALA A 478 5.74 -8.47 -3.36
C ALA A 478 6.18 -9.17 -2.05
N PRO A 479 7.48 -9.24 -1.67
CA PRO A 479 7.89 -9.84 -0.41
C PRO A 479 7.46 -9.04 0.82
N CYS A 480 7.22 -7.72 0.67
CA CYS A 480 6.93 -6.84 1.80
C CYS A 480 5.49 -7.03 2.29
N PRO A 481 5.26 -7.41 3.55
CA PRO A 481 3.93 -7.40 4.14
C PRO A 481 3.37 -5.98 4.16
N TRP A 482 2.13 -5.82 3.70
CA TRP A 482 1.43 -4.54 3.67
C TRP A 482 0.26 -4.55 4.66
N GLY A 483 0.13 -3.52 5.46
CA GLY A 483 -0.92 -3.37 6.47
C GLY A 483 -0.44 -2.62 7.71
N ALA A 484 -1.34 -2.34 8.63
CA ALA A 484 -1.10 -1.57 9.85
C ALA A 484 -0.02 -2.18 10.76
N PHE A 485 0.54 -1.38 11.66
CA PHE A 485 1.33 -1.90 12.79
C PHE A 485 0.49 -2.88 13.61
N PRO A 486 1.04 -4.00 14.10
CA PRO A 486 0.25 -4.99 14.84
C PRO A 486 -0.19 -4.51 16.22
N GLY A 487 -1.24 -5.13 16.76
CA GLY A 487 -1.73 -4.90 18.12
C GLY A 487 -3.06 -4.16 18.20
N HIS A 488 -3.65 -3.75 17.06
CA HIS A 488 -4.96 -3.09 17.05
C HIS A 488 -6.11 -4.03 17.39
N THR A 489 -7.10 -3.49 18.08
CA THR A 489 -8.34 -4.18 18.49
C THR A 489 -9.51 -3.74 17.60
N LEU A 490 -10.68 -4.35 17.78
CA LEU A 490 -11.89 -3.90 17.10
C LEU A 490 -12.35 -2.51 17.58
N ASP A 491 -12.05 -2.15 18.83
CA ASP A 491 -12.41 -0.85 19.41
C ASP A 491 -11.44 0.25 18.99
N ASP A 492 -10.16 -0.10 18.83
CA ASP A 492 -9.13 0.81 18.33
C ASP A 492 -8.49 0.22 17.07
N ILE A 493 -9.21 0.32 15.96
CA ILE A 493 -8.85 -0.33 14.71
C ILE A 493 -7.69 0.37 13.97
N GLN A 494 -7.46 1.64 14.22
CA GLN A 494 -6.43 2.44 13.56
C GLN A 494 -6.44 2.24 12.03
N SER A 495 -5.32 1.81 11.44
CA SER A 495 -5.24 1.47 10.00
C SER A 495 -5.55 0.00 9.69
N GLY A 496 -6.24 -0.69 10.57
CA GLY A 496 -6.73 -2.05 10.30
C GLY A 496 -6.00 -3.18 11.02
N ARG A 497 -6.38 -4.41 10.68
CA ARG A 497 -5.87 -5.67 11.25
C ARG A 497 -5.59 -6.67 10.14
N GLY A 498 -4.44 -7.30 10.20
CA GLY A 498 -3.98 -8.25 9.19
C GLY A 498 -2.89 -7.65 8.30
N LYS A 499 -2.42 -8.45 7.38
CA LYS A 499 -1.44 -8.08 6.37
C LYS A 499 -1.87 -8.67 5.05
N VAL A 500 -1.57 -7.99 3.96
CA VAL A 500 -1.74 -8.47 2.58
C VAL A 500 -0.39 -8.44 1.86
N HIS A 501 -0.32 -8.81 0.60
CA HIS A 501 0.91 -9.04 -0.15
C HIS A 501 1.73 -10.17 0.47
N ASN A 502 2.93 -9.90 1.02
CA ASN A 502 3.68 -10.87 1.82
C ASN A 502 3.93 -12.20 1.09
N SER A 503 4.55 -12.14 -0.09
CA SER A 503 4.74 -13.34 -0.93
C SER A 503 5.55 -14.45 -0.25
N PHE A 504 6.38 -14.14 0.76
CA PHE A 504 7.03 -15.15 1.61
C PHE A 504 6.11 -15.80 2.65
N MET A 505 4.83 -15.37 2.68
CA MET A 505 3.80 -15.92 3.57
C MET A 505 4.24 -15.92 5.05
N LEU A 506 4.93 -14.85 5.48
CA LEU A 506 5.44 -14.73 6.83
C LEU A 506 4.34 -14.31 7.81
N GLU A 507 4.21 -15.04 8.91
CA GLU A 507 3.41 -14.64 10.06
C GLU A 507 4.26 -13.86 11.07
N LYS A 508 3.63 -13.22 12.05
CA LYS A 508 4.33 -12.46 13.10
C LYS A 508 5.26 -11.36 12.55
N THR A 509 4.95 -10.83 11.37
CA THR A 509 5.63 -9.65 10.86
C THR A 509 5.18 -8.42 11.65
N GLU A 510 6.12 -7.53 11.98
CA GLU A 510 5.82 -6.28 12.66
C GLU A 510 5.66 -5.16 11.64
N ARG A 511 6.71 -4.91 10.86
CA ARG A 511 6.74 -3.83 9.88
C ARG A 511 7.67 -4.13 8.71
N THR A 512 7.46 -3.38 7.64
CA THR A 512 8.44 -3.22 6.56
C THR A 512 9.23 -1.93 6.78
N VAL A 513 10.56 -1.99 6.69
CA VAL A 513 11.43 -0.81 6.64
C VAL A 513 12.07 -0.75 5.27
N ILE A 514 11.72 0.29 4.50
CA ILE A 514 12.29 0.53 3.16
C ILE A 514 13.19 1.75 3.19
N GLU A 515 14.34 1.66 2.54
CA GLU A 515 15.35 2.71 2.49
C GLU A 515 15.81 2.91 1.06
N ALA A 516 15.92 4.18 0.64
CA ALA A 516 16.52 4.58 -0.62
C ALA A 516 17.65 5.62 -0.39
N PRO A 517 18.54 5.83 -1.36
CA PRO A 517 19.49 6.92 -1.32
C PRO A 517 18.80 8.28 -1.23
N PHE A 518 19.41 9.19 -0.48
CA PHE A 518 18.92 10.56 -0.32
C PHE A 518 19.03 11.39 -1.60
N ARG A 519 19.99 11.04 -2.48
CA ARG A 519 20.26 11.72 -3.73
C ARG A 519 20.07 10.82 -4.93
N PRO A 520 19.62 11.36 -6.09
CA PRO A 520 19.54 10.62 -7.33
C PRO A 520 20.91 10.45 -7.98
N PHE A 521 21.03 9.52 -8.92
CA PHE A 521 22.16 9.46 -9.85
C PHE A 521 22.20 10.72 -10.75
N PRO A 522 23.38 11.28 -11.10
CA PRO A 522 24.73 10.85 -10.68
C PRO A 522 25.21 11.45 -9.36
N ARG A 523 24.47 12.39 -8.76
CA ARG A 523 24.86 13.08 -7.51
C ARG A 523 25.09 12.14 -6.33
N SER A 524 24.34 11.05 -6.27
CA SER A 524 24.50 9.99 -5.28
C SER A 524 25.94 9.46 -5.22
N LEU A 525 26.56 9.20 -6.36
CA LEU A 525 27.92 8.66 -6.42
C LEU A 525 28.97 9.60 -5.83
N TRP A 526 28.84 10.91 -6.09
CA TRP A 526 29.76 11.92 -5.54
C TRP A 526 29.69 12.04 -4.01
N HIS A 527 28.60 11.56 -3.45
CA HIS A 527 28.37 11.61 -2.01
C HIS A 527 28.44 10.22 -1.34
N GLY A 528 28.91 9.20 -2.06
CA GLY A 528 29.09 7.84 -1.52
C GLY A 528 27.79 7.04 -1.35
N GLU A 529 26.71 7.47 -2.01
CA GLU A 529 25.45 6.75 -2.07
C GLU A 529 25.37 5.98 -3.40
N LEU A 530 25.36 4.65 -3.33
CA LEU A 530 25.39 3.81 -4.53
C LEU A 530 23.97 3.61 -5.08
N THR A 531 23.59 4.41 -6.08
CA THR A 531 22.41 4.17 -6.93
C THR A 531 22.70 4.58 -8.38
N LEU A 532 22.05 3.87 -9.31
CA LEU A 532 22.02 4.23 -10.72
C LEU A 532 20.66 4.82 -11.13
N MET A 533 19.78 5.08 -10.17
CA MET A 533 18.45 5.62 -10.42
C MET A 533 18.49 7.15 -10.47
N PRO A 534 18.21 7.77 -11.63
CA PRO A 534 18.23 9.23 -11.74
C PRO A 534 16.97 9.84 -11.12
N LEU A 535 15.80 9.58 -11.69
CA LEU A 535 14.50 9.96 -11.15
C LEU A 535 13.64 8.71 -11.07
N PRO A 536 13.10 8.37 -9.88
CA PRO A 536 12.25 7.19 -9.76
C PRO A 536 11.02 7.26 -10.67
N PRO A 537 10.64 6.18 -11.36
CA PRO A 537 9.52 6.19 -12.30
C PRO A 537 8.15 6.41 -11.67
N TRP A 538 8.05 6.34 -10.33
CA TRP A 538 6.82 6.65 -9.60
C TRP A 538 6.70 8.13 -9.19
N PHE A 539 7.70 8.98 -9.49
CA PHE A 539 7.61 10.42 -9.22
C PHE A 539 6.62 11.07 -10.19
N ILE A 540 5.72 11.90 -9.66
CA ILE A 540 4.72 12.63 -10.47
C ILE A 540 5.36 13.61 -11.47
N THR A 541 6.64 13.93 -11.29
CA THR A 541 7.44 14.78 -12.18
C THR A 541 8.17 14.01 -13.27
N HIS A 542 8.10 12.68 -13.29
CA HIS A 542 8.80 11.83 -14.26
C HIS A 542 8.08 11.83 -15.62
N ARG A 543 8.58 12.54 -16.61
CA ARG A 543 7.91 12.72 -17.92
C ARG A 543 7.80 11.45 -18.77
N GLY A 544 8.70 10.49 -18.57
CA GLY A 544 8.71 9.21 -19.26
C GLY A 544 8.02 8.07 -18.50
N GLN A 545 7.23 8.37 -17.48
CA GLN A 545 6.67 7.41 -16.53
C GLN A 545 5.89 6.29 -17.23
N GLU A 546 4.98 6.62 -18.14
CA GLU A 546 4.17 5.63 -18.87
C GLU A 546 5.05 4.65 -19.66
N ALA A 547 6.00 5.15 -20.44
CA ALA A 547 6.87 4.32 -21.27
C ALA A 547 7.78 3.39 -20.43
N VAL A 548 8.23 3.84 -19.26
CA VAL A 548 9.01 3.03 -18.32
C VAL A 548 8.12 1.97 -17.69
N ALA A 549 6.94 2.34 -17.21
CA ALA A 549 6.03 1.44 -16.53
C ALA A 549 5.49 0.32 -17.45
N GLN A 550 5.16 0.64 -18.70
CA GLN A 550 4.79 -0.34 -19.71
C GLN A 550 5.92 -1.37 -19.94
N ARG A 551 7.17 -0.90 -20.06
CA ARG A 551 8.33 -1.80 -20.20
C ARG A 551 8.62 -2.63 -18.96
N LEU A 552 8.31 -2.11 -17.77
CA LEU A 552 8.41 -2.87 -16.53
C LEU A 552 7.41 -4.04 -16.52
N VAL A 553 6.17 -3.82 -16.94
CA VAL A 553 5.17 -4.91 -17.07
C VAL A 553 5.66 -5.99 -18.03
N ASP A 554 6.13 -5.59 -19.23
CA ASP A 554 6.69 -6.55 -20.21
C ASP A 554 7.93 -7.27 -19.63
N PHE A 555 8.79 -6.55 -18.91
CA PHE A 555 9.96 -7.16 -18.28
C PHE A 555 9.55 -8.17 -17.20
N TYR A 556 8.69 -7.82 -16.26
CA TYR A 556 8.25 -8.69 -15.17
C TYR A 556 7.40 -9.87 -15.66
N HIS A 557 6.72 -9.74 -16.81
CA HIS A 557 6.05 -10.87 -17.46
C HIS A 557 7.05 -11.95 -17.84
N ARG A 558 8.13 -11.61 -18.56
CA ARG A 558 9.21 -12.53 -18.96
C ARG A 558 10.55 -11.82 -18.91
N PRO A 559 11.28 -11.86 -17.77
CA PRO A 559 12.56 -11.17 -17.61
C PRO A 559 13.60 -11.72 -18.61
N ARG A 560 14.23 -10.81 -19.37
CA ARG A 560 15.29 -11.14 -20.33
C ARG A 560 16.29 -9.99 -20.42
N TRP A 561 17.58 -10.29 -20.47
CA TRP A 561 18.65 -9.31 -20.59
C TRP A 561 18.47 -8.31 -21.74
N ARG A 562 17.99 -8.80 -22.89
CA ARG A 562 17.74 -7.96 -24.09
C ARG A 562 16.71 -6.83 -23.89
N LYS A 563 15.88 -6.92 -22.87
CA LYS A 563 14.86 -5.89 -22.56
C LYS A 563 15.42 -4.73 -21.72
N LEU A 564 16.52 -4.96 -20.98
CA LEU A 564 17.09 -3.98 -20.07
C LEU A 564 17.59 -2.70 -20.74
N PRO A 565 18.35 -2.75 -21.86
CA PRO A 565 18.88 -1.52 -22.47
C PRO A 565 17.79 -0.50 -22.80
N ALA A 566 16.68 -0.96 -23.38
CA ALA A 566 15.56 -0.10 -23.74
C ALA A 566 14.80 0.42 -22.52
N LEU A 567 14.69 -0.38 -21.44
CA LEU A 567 14.08 0.03 -20.18
C LEU A 567 14.93 1.10 -19.47
N LEU A 568 16.24 0.83 -19.31
CA LEU A 568 17.17 1.75 -18.66
C LEU A 568 17.29 3.07 -19.42
N TRP A 569 17.38 3.02 -20.77
CA TRP A 569 17.41 4.21 -21.60
C TRP A 569 16.19 5.12 -21.40
N ARG A 570 15.00 4.54 -21.27
CA ARG A 570 13.77 5.31 -20.96
C ARG A 570 13.77 5.87 -19.55
N ALA A 571 14.23 5.09 -18.58
CA ALA A 571 14.33 5.54 -17.19
C ALA A 571 15.33 6.69 -17.00
N LEU A 572 16.41 6.74 -17.82
CA LEU A 572 17.39 7.84 -17.77
C LEU A 572 16.90 9.16 -18.37
N ARG A 573 15.80 9.14 -19.13
CA ARG A 573 15.22 10.31 -19.80
C ARG A 573 13.98 10.89 -19.11
N GLY A 574 13.68 10.46 -17.89
CA GLY A 574 12.54 10.86 -17.08
C GLY A 574 12.48 12.29 -16.60
#